data_6e645a1867e75c02b22ae99fc3e751a5
#
_entry.id   6e645a1867e75c02b22ae99fc3e751a5
#
_cell.length_a   1.000
_cell.length_b   1.000
_cell.length_c   1.000
_cell.angle_alpha   90.00
_cell.angle_beta   90.00
_cell.angle_gamma   90.00
#
_symmetry.space_group_name_H-M   'P 1'
#
loop_
_entity.id
_entity.type
_entity.pdbx_description
1 polymer ?
#
loop_
_entity_poly.entity_id
_entity_poly.type
_entity_poly.pdbx_seq_one_letter_code
_entity_poly.pdbx_strand_id
1 'polypeptide(L)'
;MAFRLNIYDFNMNYNVILDNLKKKIYHPIYLLQGDEPYYIDKISEFIEKNVLSDAEKGFNQTIFYGKDSEPQNIAESALRFPMMTDRQVLIVKEAQSLKRIENLSYYAEKPLASTILVLNYKYKTLDARTKLLKAIKKNGVVFTSKKVYDYKVPAWIDEYLKERGYSISPQAAQILTGYLGNDLAKVANELNKLVIAVKDDKKITPEHIEKNIGLSKDYNVFELQNALGEKNILKSNQ
;
A
#
# COMPACT_ATOMS: atom_id res chain seq x y z
N MET A 1 -34.24 -2.13 -5.32
CA MET A 1 -33.95 -2.82 -4.04
C MET A 1 -32.63 -2.29 -3.53
N ALA A 2 -32.68 -1.30 -2.62
CA ALA A 2 -31.49 -0.60 -2.15
C ALA A 2 -30.77 -1.47 -1.13
N PHE A 3 -29.58 -1.96 -1.47
CA PHE A 3 -28.66 -2.58 -0.52
C PHE A 3 -28.25 -1.50 0.49
N ARG A 4 -28.83 -1.52 1.68
CA ARG A 4 -28.29 -0.85 2.86
C ARG A 4 -26.96 -1.54 3.18
N LEU A 5 -25.85 -0.98 2.70
CA LEU A 5 -24.53 -1.31 3.18
C LEU A 5 -24.48 -0.99 4.68
N ASN A 6 -24.18 -2.01 5.46
CA ASN A 6 -24.05 -1.95 6.91
C ASN A 6 -22.91 -0.99 7.26
N ILE A 7 -23.24 0.16 7.85
CA ILE A 7 -22.37 1.36 8.01
C ILE A 7 -21.35 1.18 9.17
N TYR A 8 -21.12 -0.02 9.69
CA TYR A 8 -20.37 -0.24 10.92
C TYR A 8 -19.16 -1.17 10.80
N ASP A 9 -18.26 -0.93 9.83
CA ASP A 9 -16.91 -1.47 9.93
C ASP A 9 -15.87 -0.40 9.55
N PHE A 10 -15.50 0.43 10.52
CA PHE A 10 -14.66 1.61 10.37
C PHE A 10 -13.17 1.30 10.08
N ASN A 11 -12.77 0.04 10.01
CA ASN A 11 -11.46 -0.43 9.55
C ASN A 11 -11.63 -1.42 8.40
N MET A 12 -11.86 -0.89 7.21
CA MET A 12 -11.85 -1.75 6.02
C MET A 12 -10.48 -2.40 5.86
N ASN A 13 -10.45 -3.72 5.75
CA ASN A 13 -9.25 -4.48 5.43
C ASN A 13 -8.79 -4.13 4.00
N TYR A 14 -7.49 -4.15 3.75
CA TYR A 14 -6.86 -3.91 2.45
C TYR A 14 -7.54 -4.65 1.30
N ASN A 15 -7.78 -5.96 1.46
CA ASN A 15 -8.41 -6.79 0.44
C ASN A 15 -9.85 -6.37 0.15
N VAL A 16 -10.63 -5.97 1.15
CA VAL A 16 -12.01 -5.48 0.98
C VAL A 16 -12.02 -4.18 0.18
N ILE A 17 -11.07 -3.27 0.45
CA ILE A 17 -10.97 -2.02 -0.31
C ILE A 17 -10.65 -2.32 -1.78
N LEU A 18 -9.66 -3.16 -2.06
CA LEU A 18 -9.30 -3.52 -3.43
C LEU A 18 -10.43 -4.22 -4.16
N ASP A 19 -11.17 -5.12 -3.49
CA ASP A 19 -12.30 -5.81 -4.10
C ASP A 19 -13.46 -4.85 -4.42
N ASN A 20 -13.73 -3.87 -3.55
CA ASN A 20 -14.70 -2.81 -3.83
C ASN A 20 -14.25 -1.97 -5.04
N LEU A 21 -12.99 -1.57 -5.09
CA LEU A 21 -12.44 -0.81 -6.21
C LEU A 21 -12.51 -1.58 -7.53
N LYS A 22 -12.20 -2.89 -7.54
CA LYS A 22 -12.35 -3.77 -8.71
C LYS A 22 -13.80 -3.87 -9.17
N LYS A 23 -14.76 -3.86 -8.24
CA LYS A 23 -16.20 -3.84 -8.52
C LYS A 23 -16.73 -2.45 -8.86
N LYS A 24 -15.86 -1.44 -9.01
CA LYS A 24 -16.20 -0.04 -9.25
C LYS A 24 -17.10 0.59 -8.17
N ILE A 25 -16.99 0.10 -6.93
CA ILE A 25 -17.64 0.68 -5.76
C ILE A 25 -16.67 1.69 -5.15
N TYR A 26 -16.94 2.97 -5.35
CA TYR A 26 -16.09 4.07 -4.94
C TYR A 26 -16.70 4.88 -3.81
N HIS A 27 -15.85 5.40 -2.95
CA HIS A 27 -16.21 6.35 -1.90
C HIS A 27 -15.61 7.73 -2.21
N PRO A 28 -16.25 8.81 -1.77
CA PRO A 28 -15.79 10.16 -2.11
C PRO A 28 -14.47 10.55 -1.43
N ILE A 29 -14.11 9.90 -0.32
CA ILE A 29 -12.84 10.16 0.37
C ILE A 29 -12.21 8.83 0.83
N TYR A 30 -10.92 8.68 0.60
CA TYR A 30 -10.07 7.62 1.14
C TYR A 30 -8.96 8.25 1.97
N LEU A 31 -8.97 8.04 3.28
CA LEU A 31 -7.82 8.31 4.14
C LEU A 31 -7.03 7.02 4.30
N LEU A 32 -5.88 6.95 3.66
CA LEU A 32 -4.95 5.82 3.72
C LEU A 32 -3.80 6.22 4.65
N GLN A 33 -3.77 5.68 5.86
CA GLN A 33 -2.83 6.09 6.89
C GLN A 33 -2.11 4.91 7.55
N GLY A 34 -1.03 5.18 8.29
CA GLY A 34 -0.34 4.19 9.13
C GLY A 34 1.11 3.93 8.76
N ASP A 35 1.70 2.94 9.44
CA ASP A 35 3.15 2.72 9.47
C ASP A 35 3.67 1.87 8.30
N GLU A 36 2.78 1.18 7.54
CA GLU A 36 3.18 0.40 6.38
C GLU A 36 2.78 1.09 5.07
N PRO A 37 3.71 1.80 4.42
CA PRO A 37 3.41 2.57 3.22
C PRO A 37 3.05 1.70 2.02
N TYR A 38 3.50 0.46 1.97
CA TYR A 38 3.24 -0.45 0.86
C TYR A 38 1.75 -0.57 0.52
N TYR A 39 0.91 -0.82 1.53
CA TYR A 39 -0.52 -0.97 1.32
C TYR A 39 -1.21 0.35 0.94
N ILE A 40 -0.75 1.47 1.51
CA ILE A 40 -1.23 2.82 1.18
C ILE A 40 -0.97 3.09 -0.30
N ASP A 41 0.27 2.84 -0.75
CA ASP A 41 0.68 3.05 -2.14
C ASP A 41 -0.09 2.13 -3.09
N LYS A 42 -0.31 0.86 -2.75
CA LYS A 42 -1.05 -0.08 -3.59
C LYS A 42 -2.51 0.31 -3.80
N ILE A 43 -3.22 0.76 -2.75
CA ILE A 43 -4.59 1.25 -2.90
C ILE A 43 -4.61 2.53 -3.74
N SER A 44 -3.74 3.48 -3.43
CA SER A 44 -3.65 4.76 -4.14
C SER A 44 -3.30 4.55 -5.62
N GLU A 45 -2.31 3.70 -5.91
CA GLU A 45 -1.90 3.35 -7.27
C GLU A 45 -3.03 2.67 -8.06
N PHE A 46 -3.81 1.80 -7.41
CA PHE A 46 -4.96 1.19 -8.04
C PHE A 46 -6.00 2.24 -8.46
N ILE A 47 -6.31 3.18 -7.57
CA ILE A 47 -7.24 4.29 -7.87
C ILE A 47 -6.69 5.16 -9.00
N GLU A 48 -5.41 5.56 -8.92
CA GLU A 48 -4.71 6.39 -9.92
C GLU A 48 -4.76 5.78 -11.33
N LYS A 49 -4.61 4.45 -11.41
CA LYS A 49 -4.52 3.77 -12.72
C LYS A 49 -5.86 3.32 -13.30
N ASN A 50 -6.84 2.97 -12.45
CA ASN A 50 -8.00 2.19 -12.91
C ASN A 50 -9.36 2.90 -12.81
N VAL A 51 -9.45 4.04 -12.15
CA VAL A 51 -10.74 4.74 -12.01
C VAL A 51 -11.12 5.49 -13.29
N LEU A 52 -10.13 6.15 -13.90
CA LEU A 52 -10.29 6.94 -15.12
C LEU A 52 -9.54 6.27 -16.27
N SER A 53 -10.07 6.38 -17.47
CA SER A 53 -9.35 6.03 -18.70
C SER A 53 -8.22 7.04 -18.95
N ASP A 54 -7.26 6.68 -19.79
CA ASP A 54 -6.11 7.56 -20.07
C ASP A 54 -6.53 8.89 -20.73
N ALA A 55 -7.61 8.89 -21.52
CA ALA A 55 -8.18 10.09 -22.10
C ALA A 55 -8.82 11.02 -21.06
N GLU A 56 -9.44 10.47 -20.01
CA GLU A 56 -10.10 11.22 -18.95
C GLU A 56 -9.13 11.79 -17.93
N LYS A 57 -7.99 11.12 -17.69
CA LYS A 57 -6.98 11.52 -16.69
C LYS A 57 -6.46 12.94 -16.92
N GLY A 58 -6.28 13.35 -18.18
CA GLY A 58 -5.74 14.66 -18.51
C GLY A 58 -6.52 15.84 -17.93
N PHE A 59 -7.84 15.68 -17.77
CA PHE A 59 -8.72 16.74 -17.28
C PHE A 59 -9.29 16.46 -15.89
N ASN A 60 -9.34 15.20 -15.47
CA ASN A 60 -10.06 14.78 -14.28
C ASN A 60 -9.19 14.11 -13.22
N GLN A 61 -7.86 14.03 -13.42
CA GLN A 61 -6.93 13.53 -12.43
C GLN A 61 -5.95 14.62 -12.01
N THR A 62 -5.86 14.86 -10.70
CA THR A 62 -4.90 15.82 -10.15
C THR A 62 -4.12 15.17 -9.00
N ILE A 63 -2.80 15.31 -9.05
CA ILE A 63 -1.91 14.85 -7.99
C ILE A 63 -1.36 16.07 -7.25
N PHE A 64 -1.58 16.10 -5.95
CA PHE A 64 -1.04 17.09 -5.05
C PHE A 64 0.07 16.46 -4.21
N TYR A 65 1.06 17.26 -3.83
CA TYR A 65 2.07 16.87 -2.84
C TYR A 65 1.85 17.67 -1.56
N GLY A 66 1.75 17.00 -0.42
CA GLY A 66 1.38 17.62 0.85
C GLY A 66 2.28 18.79 1.26
N LYS A 67 3.58 18.73 0.92
CA LYS A 67 4.53 19.82 1.21
C LYS A 67 4.26 21.10 0.41
N ASP A 68 3.80 20.94 -0.84
CA ASP A 68 3.71 22.03 -1.82
C ASP A 68 2.25 22.48 -2.05
N SER A 69 1.32 21.99 -1.23
CA SER A 69 -0.11 22.24 -1.41
C SER A 69 -0.73 22.86 -0.18
N GLU A 70 -1.82 23.58 -0.39
CA GLU A 70 -2.67 24.12 0.68
C GLU A 70 -4.01 23.38 0.71
N PRO A 71 -4.58 23.10 1.90
CA PRO A 71 -5.85 22.39 2.02
C PRO A 71 -7.00 23.06 1.26
N GLN A 72 -7.00 24.40 1.18
CA GLN A 72 -8.02 25.16 0.48
C GLN A 72 -8.02 24.85 -1.01
N ASN A 73 -6.85 24.83 -1.67
CA ASN A 73 -6.72 24.52 -3.10
C ASN A 73 -7.17 23.10 -3.42
N ILE A 74 -6.88 22.15 -2.50
CA ILE A 74 -7.33 20.76 -2.63
C ILE A 74 -8.86 20.71 -2.52
N ALA A 75 -9.46 21.38 -1.54
CA ALA A 75 -10.91 21.42 -1.33
C ALA A 75 -11.63 22.07 -2.53
N GLU A 76 -11.13 23.21 -3.01
CA GLU A 76 -11.67 23.89 -4.19
C GLU A 76 -11.63 23.00 -5.44
N SER A 77 -10.50 22.30 -5.64
CA SER A 77 -10.37 21.33 -6.74
C SER A 77 -11.34 20.15 -6.58
N ALA A 78 -11.53 19.68 -5.34
CA ALA A 78 -12.43 18.57 -5.05
C ALA A 78 -13.93 18.94 -5.21
N LEU A 79 -14.28 20.22 -5.15
CA LEU A 79 -15.63 20.72 -5.36
C LEU A 79 -15.96 21.00 -6.84
N ARG A 80 -14.98 20.89 -7.75
CA ARG A 80 -15.24 21.02 -9.19
C ARG A 80 -15.98 19.79 -9.70
N PHE A 81 -16.81 19.99 -10.70
CA PHE A 81 -17.42 18.88 -11.43
C PHE A 81 -16.44 18.31 -12.46
N PRO A 82 -16.44 16.98 -12.66
CA PRO A 82 -15.62 16.36 -13.69
C PRO A 82 -16.02 16.84 -15.09
N MET A 83 -15.06 16.83 -16.02
CA MET A 83 -15.26 17.23 -17.40
C MET A 83 -15.45 16.00 -18.29
N MET A 84 -16.59 15.90 -18.97
CA MET A 84 -16.89 14.83 -19.95
C MET A 84 -16.81 13.39 -19.39
N THR A 85 -16.93 13.24 -18.09
CA THR A 85 -16.93 11.95 -17.39
C THR A 85 -17.74 12.06 -16.08
N ASP A 86 -18.05 10.92 -15.46
CA ASP A 86 -18.85 10.88 -14.23
C ASP A 86 -18.01 11.17 -12.96
N ARG A 87 -16.68 11.13 -13.06
CA ARG A 87 -15.82 11.20 -11.87
C ARG A 87 -14.52 11.96 -12.12
N GLN A 88 -14.00 12.55 -11.04
CA GLN A 88 -12.64 13.03 -10.96
C GLN A 88 -11.88 12.35 -9.81
N VAL A 89 -10.57 12.29 -9.93
CA VAL A 89 -9.65 11.68 -8.94
C VAL A 89 -8.63 12.72 -8.50
N LEU A 90 -8.57 12.98 -7.20
CA LEU A 90 -7.57 13.83 -6.60
C LEU A 90 -6.75 12.99 -5.62
N ILE A 91 -5.43 13.00 -5.76
CA ILE A 91 -4.53 12.24 -4.90
C ILE A 91 -3.58 13.20 -4.21
N VAL A 92 -3.60 13.20 -2.89
CA VAL A 92 -2.65 13.96 -2.08
C VAL A 92 -1.56 13.00 -1.60
N LYS A 93 -0.42 13.00 -2.28
CA LYS A 93 0.77 12.26 -1.88
C LYS A 93 1.44 12.96 -0.70
N GLU A 94 1.97 12.18 0.25
CA GLU A 94 2.62 12.70 1.46
C GLU A 94 1.73 13.67 2.26
N ALA A 95 0.44 13.31 2.43
CA ALA A 95 -0.54 14.13 3.13
C ALA A 95 -0.15 14.46 4.58
N GLN A 96 0.75 13.68 5.22
CA GLN A 96 1.31 13.99 6.55
C GLN A 96 2.17 15.26 6.57
N SER A 97 2.59 15.74 5.41
CA SER A 97 3.36 16.99 5.26
C SER A 97 2.47 18.21 4.93
N LEU A 98 1.17 17.98 4.70
CA LEU A 98 0.21 19.05 4.43
C LEU A 98 -0.06 19.86 5.69
N LYS A 99 0.33 21.12 5.69
CA LYS A 99 0.09 22.02 6.81
C LYS A 99 -1.42 22.26 6.97
N ARG A 100 -1.90 22.29 8.22
CA ARG A 100 -3.31 22.55 8.52
C ARG A 100 -4.29 21.64 7.79
N ILE A 101 -3.92 20.35 7.61
CA ILE A 101 -4.76 19.35 6.95
C ILE A 101 -6.20 19.32 7.49
N GLU A 102 -6.40 19.71 8.76
CA GLU A 102 -7.72 19.82 9.42
C GLU A 102 -8.69 20.74 8.67
N ASN A 103 -8.21 21.70 7.88
CA ASN A 103 -9.05 22.58 7.08
C ASN A 103 -9.81 21.82 5.98
N LEU A 104 -9.39 20.60 5.64
CA LEU A 104 -10.17 19.71 4.77
C LEU A 104 -11.47 19.19 5.40
N SER A 105 -11.69 19.43 6.70
CA SER A 105 -12.91 19.01 7.41
C SER A 105 -14.18 19.54 6.76
N TYR A 106 -14.17 20.78 6.26
CA TYR A 106 -15.31 21.37 5.56
C TYR A 106 -15.74 20.55 4.35
N TYR A 107 -14.76 20.17 3.52
CA TYR A 107 -15.02 19.31 2.38
C TYR A 107 -15.47 17.92 2.83
N ALA A 108 -14.80 17.35 3.83
CA ALA A 108 -15.08 16.01 4.30
C ALA A 108 -16.48 15.87 4.97
N GLU A 109 -17.07 16.94 5.49
CA GLU A 109 -18.42 16.93 6.04
C GLU A 109 -19.49 16.74 4.95
N LYS A 110 -19.25 17.29 3.75
CA LYS A 110 -20.18 17.17 2.60
C LYS A 110 -19.39 16.99 1.30
N PRO A 111 -18.76 15.83 1.10
CA PRO A 111 -17.95 15.61 -0.08
C PRO A 111 -18.82 15.46 -1.34
N LEU A 112 -18.26 15.86 -2.47
CA LEU A 112 -18.92 15.69 -3.75
C LEU A 112 -18.86 14.23 -4.20
N ALA A 113 -20.00 13.62 -4.55
CA ALA A 113 -20.08 12.20 -4.89
C ALA A 113 -19.34 11.84 -6.20
N SER A 114 -19.15 12.80 -7.10
CA SER A 114 -18.39 12.63 -8.35
C SER A 114 -16.88 12.78 -8.16
N THR A 115 -16.40 13.11 -6.94
CA THR A 115 -14.97 13.24 -6.61
C THR A 115 -14.52 12.06 -5.80
N ILE A 116 -13.32 11.54 -6.11
CA ILE A 116 -12.59 10.59 -5.29
C ILE A 116 -11.33 11.29 -4.79
N LEU A 117 -11.34 11.71 -3.52
CA LEU A 117 -10.19 12.32 -2.86
C LEU A 117 -9.43 11.25 -2.08
N VAL A 118 -8.16 11.04 -2.41
CA VAL A 118 -7.26 10.09 -1.74
C VAL A 118 -6.22 10.86 -0.95
N LEU A 119 -6.15 10.63 0.35
CA LEU A 119 -5.16 11.21 1.27
C LEU A 119 -4.17 10.12 1.69
N ASN A 120 -2.95 10.13 1.13
CA ASN A 120 -1.87 9.21 1.49
C ASN A 120 -1.10 9.77 2.69
N TYR A 121 -1.48 9.36 3.89
CA TYR A 121 -0.93 9.84 5.16
C TYR A 121 0.00 8.80 5.77
N LYS A 122 1.26 8.77 5.32
CA LYS A 122 2.24 7.74 5.64
C LYS A 122 2.93 7.96 6.99
N TYR A 123 3.35 6.85 7.61
CA TYR A 123 4.15 6.81 8.87
C TYR A 123 3.48 7.44 10.08
N LYS A 124 2.24 7.86 9.96
CA LYS A 124 1.45 8.53 11.01
C LYS A 124 -0.02 8.18 10.87
N THR A 125 -0.79 8.57 11.87
CA THR A 125 -2.25 8.54 11.83
C THR A 125 -2.81 9.90 12.26
N LEU A 126 -3.96 10.29 11.73
CA LEU A 126 -4.68 11.45 12.21
C LEU A 126 -5.18 11.21 13.65
N ASP A 127 -5.15 12.24 14.48
CA ASP A 127 -5.70 12.16 15.84
C ASP A 127 -7.20 11.84 15.76
N ALA A 128 -7.62 10.82 16.52
CA ALA A 128 -8.99 10.32 16.55
C ALA A 128 -10.03 11.39 16.99
N ARG A 129 -9.59 12.44 17.65
CA ARG A 129 -10.43 13.53 18.14
C ARG A 129 -10.75 14.58 17.09
N THR A 130 -9.99 14.62 16.00
CA THR A 130 -10.11 15.67 14.97
C THR A 130 -11.46 15.63 14.25
N LYS A 131 -11.95 16.81 13.86
CA LYS A 131 -13.17 16.94 13.06
C LYS A 131 -13.01 16.26 11.71
N LEU A 132 -11.82 16.40 11.08
CA LEU A 132 -11.51 15.80 9.79
C LEU A 132 -11.68 14.27 9.82
N LEU A 133 -11.05 13.59 10.79
CA LEU A 133 -11.16 12.14 10.87
C LEU A 133 -12.60 11.67 11.12
N LYS A 134 -13.35 12.38 11.97
CA LYS A 134 -14.76 12.07 12.21
C LYS A 134 -15.61 12.23 10.95
N ALA A 135 -15.39 13.30 10.18
CA ALA A 135 -16.08 13.54 8.92
C ALA A 135 -15.76 12.46 7.88
N ILE A 136 -14.47 12.08 7.73
CA ILE A 136 -14.06 11.02 6.80
C ILE A 136 -14.65 9.67 7.21
N LYS A 137 -14.66 9.33 8.50
CA LYS A 137 -15.31 8.09 8.97
C LYS A 137 -16.79 8.02 8.62
N LYS A 138 -17.48 9.15 8.61
CA LYS A 138 -18.90 9.22 8.28
C LYS A 138 -19.17 9.11 6.78
N ASN A 139 -18.34 9.73 5.96
CA ASN A 139 -18.62 9.98 4.54
C ASN A 139 -17.65 9.28 3.57
N GLY A 140 -16.65 8.56 4.07
CA GLY A 140 -15.61 7.95 3.27
C GLY A 140 -15.06 6.67 3.88
N VAL A 141 -13.84 6.34 3.50
CA VAL A 141 -13.09 5.16 3.96
C VAL A 141 -11.86 5.59 4.75
N VAL A 142 -11.64 4.98 5.90
CA VAL A 142 -10.38 5.08 6.65
C VAL A 142 -9.71 3.71 6.63
N PHE A 143 -8.54 3.65 6.02
CA PHE A 143 -7.65 2.50 6.08
C PHE A 143 -6.46 2.82 6.96
N THR A 144 -6.13 1.94 7.89
CA THR A 144 -4.96 2.08 8.75
C THR A 144 -4.05 0.88 8.60
N SER A 145 -2.92 1.09 7.95
CA SER A 145 -1.88 0.07 7.78
C SER A 145 -1.08 -0.10 9.07
N LYS A 146 -0.71 -1.34 9.37
CA LYS A 146 0.16 -1.68 10.49
C LYS A 146 1.48 -2.20 9.96
N LYS A 147 2.58 -1.81 10.59
CA LYS A 147 3.92 -2.31 10.25
C LYS A 147 3.95 -3.84 10.28
N VAL A 148 4.54 -4.43 9.25
CA VAL A 148 4.82 -5.86 9.21
C VAL A 148 6.19 -6.08 9.86
N TYR A 149 6.22 -6.88 10.92
CA TYR A 149 7.45 -7.22 11.62
C TYR A 149 8.23 -8.31 10.86
N ASP A 150 9.55 -8.35 11.01
CA ASP A 150 10.45 -9.23 10.27
C ASP A 150 10.02 -10.70 10.31
N TYR A 151 9.59 -11.20 11.47
CA TYR A 151 9.13 -12.59 11.61
C TYR A 151 7.88 -12.94 10.83
N LYS A 152 7.11 -11.92 10.34
CA LYS A 152 5.91 -12.10 9.52
C LYS A 152 6.19 -11.98 8.03
N VAL A 153 7.35 -11.45 7.65
CA VAL A 153 7.69 -11.23 6.24
C VAL A 153 7.75 -12.53 5.45
N PRO A 154 8.29 -13.67 5.94
CA PRO A 154 8.27 -14.93 5.19
C PRO A 154 6.84 -15.40 4.85
N ALA A 155 5.90 -15.27 5.78
CA ALA A 155 4.50 -15.62 5.52
C ALA A 155 3.85 -14.66 4.51
N TRP A 156 4.17 -13.37 4.59
CA TRP A 156 3.72 -12.38 3.63
C TRP A 156 4.26 -12.66 2.20
N ILE A 157 5.53 -13.05 2.08
CA ILE A 157 6.15 -13.44 0.80
C ILE A 157 5.40 -14.62 0.18
N ASP A 158 5.11 -15.64 0.98
CA ASP A 158 4.38 -16.83 0.52
C ASP A 158 2.98 -16.47 0.03
N GLU A 159 2.22 -15.67 0.77
CA GLU A 159 0.90 -15.18 0.38
C GLU A 159 0.97 -14.33 -0.90
N TYR A 160 1.92 -13.39 -0.99
CA TYR A 160 2.14 -12.54 -2.16
C TYR A 160 2.39 -13.34 -3.44
N LEU A 161 3.16 -14.42 -3.35
CA LEU A 161 3.47 -15.29 -4.48
C LEU A 161 2.31 -16.23 -4.84
N LYS A 162 1.59 -16.76 -3.85
CA LYS A 162 0.39 -17.60 -4.06
C LYS A 162 -0.69 -16.86 -4.86
N GLU A 163 -0.93 -15.60 -4.57
CA GLU A 163 -1.87 -14.78 -5.34
C GLU A 163 -1.51 -14.67 -6.83
N ARG A 164 -0.24 -14.91 -7.18
CA ARG A 164 0.31 -14.86 -8.55
C ARG A 164 0.52 -16.25 -9.18
N GLY A 165 0.12 -17.31 -8.46
CA GLY A 165 0.27 -18.69 -8.92
C GLY A 165 1.69 -19.26 -8.76
N TYR A 166 2.51 -18.63 -7.90
CA TYR A 166 3.85 -19.09 -7.56
C TYR A 166 3.93 -19.60 -6.13
N SER A 167 4.98 -20.36 -5.83
CA SER A 167 5.32 -20.81 -4.49
C SER A 167 6.78 -20.50 -4.16
N ILE A 168 7.14 -20.51 -2.89
CA ILE A 168 8.52 -20.30 -2.43
C ILE A 168 8.86 -21.35 -1.36
N SER A 169 10.09 -21.82 -1.36
CA SER A 169 10.55 -22.67 -0.23
C SER A 169 10.71 -21.84 1.03
N PRO A 170 10.46 -22.41 2.23
CA PRO A 170 10.65 -21.69 3.50
C PRO A 170 12.06 -21.11 3.66
N GLN A 171 13.07 -21.84 3.23
CA GLN A 171 14.47 -21.40 3.26
C GLN A 171 14.69 -20.17 2.36
N ALA A 172 14.15 -20.17 1.14
CA ALA A 172 14.25 -19.04 0.23
C ALA A 172 13.54 -17.80 0.77
N ALA A 173 12.37 -17.95 1.40
CA ALA A 173 11.66 -16.84 2.03
C ALA A 173 12.45 -16.24 3.20
N GLN A 174 13.13 -17.08 3.99
CA GLN A 174 14.01 -16.62 5.06
C GLN A 174 15.23 -15.86 4.54
N ILE A 175 15.89 -16.35 3.48
CA ILE A 175 17.04 -15.68 2.85
C ILE A 175 16.61 -14.28 2.36
N LEU A 176 15.48 -14.18 1.67
CA LEU A 176 14.95 -12.89 1.20
C LEU A 176 14.67 -11.94 2.36
N THR A 177 14.04 -12.44 3.42
CA THR A 177 13.74 -11.64 4.62
C THR A 177 15.00 -11.14 5.29
N GLY A 178 16.01 -11.99 5.43
CA GLY A 178 17.29 -11.63 6.04
C GLY A 178 18.04 -10.55 5.24
N TYR A 179 17.91 -10.58 3.93
CA TYR A 179 18.57 -9.61 3.04
C TYR A 179 17.82 -8.29 2.89
N LEU A 180 16.50 -8.34 2.71
CA LEU A 180 15.66 -7.18 2.39
C LEU A 180 15.02 -6.54 3.63
N GLY A 181 15.03 -7.26 4.77
CA GLY A 181 14.32 -6.82 5.97
C GLY A 181 12.80 -6.80 5.77
N ASN A 182 12.14 -5.86 6.43
CA ASN A 182 10.68 -5.71 6.42
C ASN A 182 10.16 -4.58 5.52
N ASP A 183 10.98 -4.07 4.60
CA ASP A 183 10.53 -3.12 3.58
C ASP A 183 9.73 -3.88 2.49
N LEU A 184 8.41 -3.95 2.67
CA LEU A 184 7.53 -4.69 1.76
C LEU A 184 7.60 -4.20 0.32
N ALA A 185 7.90 -2.92 0.09
CA ALA A 185 8.02 -2.40 -1.28
C ALA A 185 9.27 -2.97 -1.97
N LYS A 186 10.41 -3.03 -1.27
CA LYS A 186 11.62 -3.68 -1.78
C LYS A 186 11.40 -5.17 -1.98
N VAL A 187 10.82 -5.84 -0.99
CA VAL A 187 10.52 -7.28 -1.09
C VAL A 187 9.63 -7.57 -2.29
N ALA A 188 8.54 -6.82 -2.49
CA ALA A 188 7.64 -6.98 -3.64
C ALA A 188 8.36 -6.77 -4.97
N ASN A 189 9.24 -5.77 -5.07
CA ASN A 189 10.01 -5.50 -6.28
C ASN A 189 10.96 -6.66 -6.63
N GLU A 190 11.66 -7.21 -5.65
CA GLU A 190 12.54 -8.36 -5.87
C GLU A 190 11.74 -9.62 -6.23
N LEU A 191 10.61 -9.87 -5.56
CA LEU A 191 9.72 -10.97 -5.91
C LEU A 191 9.19 -10.86 -7.34
N ASN A 192 8.83 -9.66 -7.81
CA ASN A 192 8.39 -9.46 -9.19
C ASN A 192 9.49 -9.79 -10.20
N LYS A 193 10.76 -9.44 -9.92
CA LYS A 193 11.90 -9.82 -10.77
C LYS A 193 12.10 -11.34 -10.79
N LEU A 194 12.03 -11.98 -9.61
CA LEU A 194 12.15 -13.44 -9.50
C LEU A 194 11.04 -14.15 -10.29
N VAL A 195 9.79 -13.71 -10.19
CA VAL A 195 8.66 -14.25 -10.94
C VAL A 195 8.91 -14.18 -12.45
N ILE A 196 9.50 -13.10 -12.95
CA ILE A 196 9.85 -12.94 -14.35
C ILE A 196 10.98 -13.90 -14.76
N ALA A 197 11.97 -14.07 -13.87
CA ALA A 197 13.13 -14.93 -14.14
C ALA A 197 12.82 -16.44 -14.12
N VAL A 198 11.80 -16.83 -13.31
CA VAL A 198 11.44 -18.23 -13.03
C VAL A 198 10.15 -18.64 -13.77
N LYS A 199 9.97 -18.17 -15.01
CA LYS A 199 8.72 -18.31 -15.79
C LYS A 199 8.11 -19.71 -15.81
N ASP A 200 8.94 -20.75 -15.97
CA ASP A 200 8.49 -22.13 -16.20
C ASP A 200 8.45 -22.96 -14.92
N ASP A 201 9.27 -22.61 -13.94
CA ASP A 201 9.34 -23.26 -12.63
C ASP A 201 8.61 -22.39 -11.60
N LYS A 202 7.34 -22.66 -11.38
CA LYS A 202 6.48 -21.90 -10.46
C LYS A 202 6.91 -21.96 -8.98
N LYS A 203 8.09 -22.53 -8.71
CA LYS A 203 8.64 -22.68 -7.35
C LYS A 203 9.97 -21.94 -7.22
N ILE A 204 9.98 -20.90 -6.38
CA ILE A 204 11.19 -20.15 -6.06
C ILE A 204 12.00 -20.90 -5.01
N THR A 205 13.27 -21.17 -5.32
CA THR A 205 14.24 -21.87 -4.47
C THR A 205 15.40 -20.95 -4.08
N PRO A 206 16.26 -21.34 -3.12
CA PRO A 206 17.47 -20.58 -2.78
C PRO A 206 18.38 -20.31 -3.99
N GLU A 207 18.52 -21.27 -4.90
CA GLU A 207 19.34 -21.13 -6.10
C GLU A 207 18.82 -20.03 -7.03
N HIS A 208 17.50 -19.88 -7.12
CA HIS A 208 16.89 -18.79 -7.90
C HIS A 208 17.21 -17.41 -7.30
N ILE A 209 17.28 -17.32 -5.97
CA ILE A 209 17.65 -16.08 -5.27
C ILE A 209 19.11 -15.75 -5.51
N GLU A 210 19.99 -16.74 -5.32
CA GLU A 210 21.44 -16.59 -5.52
C GLU A 210 21.73 -16.09 -6.95
N LYS A 211 21.13 -16.72 -7.95
CA LYS A 211 21.33 -16.39 -9.38
C LYS A 211 20.82 -15.01 -9.76
N ASN A 212 19.69 -14.55 -9.19
CA ASN A 212 19.00 -13.35 -9.69
C ASN A 212 19.21 -12.13 -8.81
N ILE A 213 19.53 -12.30 -7.51
CA ILE A 213 19.72 -11.19 -6.56
C ILE A 213 21.21 -10.96 -6.26
N GLY A 214 22.09 -11.89 -6.71
CA GLY A 214 23.54 -11.77 -6.53
C GLY A 214 23.99 -11.94 -5.07
N LEU A 215 23.24 -12.67 -4.28
CA LEU A 215 23.61 -13.04 -2.92
C LEU A 215 24.67 -14.13 -2.99
N SER A 216 25.91 -13.76 -2.68
CA SER A 216 26.99 -14.72 -2.49
C SER A 216 26.65 -15.64 -1.31
N LYS A 217 27.01 -16.94 -1.42
CA LYS A 217 26.92 -17.92 -0.33
C LYS A 217 27.63 -17.49 0.95
N ASP A 218 28.59 -16.55 0.81
CA ASP A 218 29.48 -16.12 1.88
C ASP A 218 28.81 -15.21 2.92
N TYR A 219 27.55 -14.77 2.70
CA TYR A 219 26.79 -13.90 3.61
C TYR A 219 25.50 -14.56 4.09
N ASN A 220 25.57 -15.81 4.54
CA ASN A 220 24.41 -16.44 5.14
C ASN A 220 24.35 -16.11 6.64
N VAL A 221 23.73 -14.98 6.99
CA VAL A 221 23.48 -14.57 8.38
C VAL A 221 22.80 -15.70 9.18
N PHE A 222 22.03 -16.56 8.52
CA PHE A 222 21.39 -17.72 9.12
C PHE A 222 22.38 -18.87 9.36
N GLU A 223 23.36 -19.09 8.48
CA GLU A 223 24.43 -20.06 8.76
C GLU A 223 25.31 -19.58 9.91
N LEU A 224 25.59 -18.28 9.98
CA LEU A 224 26.29 -17.69 11.11
C LEU A 224 25.48 -17.82 12.41
N GLN A 225 24.17 -17.52 12.39
CA GLN A 225 23.31 -17.68 13.55
C GLN A 225 23.19 -19.16 13.99
N ASN A 226 23.05 -20.08 13.05
CA ASN A 226 23.03 -21.53 13.34
C ASN A 226 24.39 -21.99 13.86
N ALA A 227 25.49 -21.56 13.24
CA ALA A 227 26.84 -21.90 13.70
C ALA A 227 27.13 -21.34 15.09
N LEU A 228 26.66 -20.15 15.42
CA LEU A 228 26.74 -19.58 16.78
C LEU A 228 25.83 -20.31 17.77
N GLY A 229 24.59 -20.65 17.33
CA GLY A 229 23.65 -21.42 18.16
C GLY A 229 24.14 -22.83 18.47
N GLU A 230 24.83 -23.46 17.52
CA GLU A 230 25.47 -24.78 17.68
C GLU A 230 26.87 -24.71 18.36
N LYS A 231 27.32 -23.50 18.72
CA LYS A 231 28.69 -23.25 19.26
C LYS A 231 29.82 -23.74 18.35
N ASN A 232 29.56 -23.73 17.04
CA ASN A 232 30.53 -24.17 16.04
C ASN A 232 31.38 -22.99 15.57
N ILE A 233 32.43 -22.68 16.31
CA ILE A 233 33.34 -21.54 16.11
C ILE A 233 34.02 -21.57 14.74
N LEU A 234 34.30 -22.74 14.18
CA LEU A 234 34.98 -22.90 12.88
C LEU A 234 34.07 -22.44 11.71
N LYS A 235 32.77 -22.71 11.80
CA LYS A 235 31.78 -22.33 10.77
C LYS A 235 31.36 -20.86 10.87
N SER A 236 31.54 -20.25 12.03
CA SER A 236 31.21 -18.82 12.26
C SER A 236 32.25 -17.87 11.66
N ASN A 237 33.49 -18.36 11.40
CA ASN A 237 34.64 -17.58 10.92
C ASN A 237 34.89 -17.76 9.41
N GLN A 238 34.06 -18.49 8.69
CA GLN A 238 34.06 -18.60 7.21
C GLN A 238 33.06 -17.65 6.59
#